data_f3ac251b474e43ad796d8bdaeaf66a17
#
_entry.id   f3ac251b474e43ad796d8bdaeaf66a17
#
_cell.length_a   1.000
_cell.length_b   1.000
_cell.length_c   1.000
_cell.angle_alpha   90.00
_cell.angle_beta   90.00
_cell.angle_gamma   90.00
#
_symmetry.space_group_name_H-M   'P 1'
#
loop_
_entity.id
_entity.type
_entity.pdbx_description
1 polymer ?
#
loop_
_entity_poly.entity_id
_entity_poly.type
_entity_poly.pdbx_seq_one_letter_code
_entity_poly.pdbx_strand_id
1 'polypeptide(L)'
;ARQGLTPAERGTAAHLSLQYLDFSDPDAAGQVADLRERGLLTDAQAEAVEVSALERFLTSPLAEEIRRSPHVLREYRFTLLMDAREYDPAASAGDSILLQGVVDCCFETAEGLTVVDFKTDRIHSEEELHLRSEHYRPQLSAYSRALEQVLERPVNRRVLYFLDMGETVEV
;
A
#
# COMPACT_ATOMS: atom_id res chain seq x y z
N ALA A 1 -26.96 13.76 -15.44
CA ALA A 1 -25.70 14.16 -14.83
C ALA A 1 -24.95 12.90 -14.43
N ARG A 2 -23.74 12.63 -14.98
CA ARG A 2 -22.87 11.57 -14.47
C ARG A 2 -22.46 11.97 -13.05
N GLN A 3 -22.90 11.21 -12.06
CA GLN A 3 -22.37 11.36 -10.71
C GLN A 3 -20.90 10.96 -10.76
N GLY A 4 -20.01 11.85 -10.33
CA GLY A 4 -18.59 11.53 -10.19
C GLY A 4 -18.35 10.41 -9.16
N LEU A 5 -17.21 9.75 -9.23
CA LEU A 5 -16.84 8.70 -8.28
C LEU A 5 -16.81 9.23 -6.84
N THR A 6 -17.26 8.42 -5.92
CA THR A 6 -17.12 8.68 -4.47
C THR A 6 -15.64 8.66 -4.05
N PRO A 7 -15.29 9.21 -2.89
CA PRO A 7 -13.92 9.11 -2.37
C PRO A 7 -13.40 7.67 -2.28
N ALA A 8 -14.25 6.73 -1.88
CA ALA A 8 -13.89 5.30 -1.81
C ALA A 8 -13.61 4.71 -3.20
N GLU A 9 -14.43 5.04 -4.18
CA GLU A 9 -14.24 4.58 -5.56
C GLU A 9 -12.98 5.19 -6.20
N ARG A 10 -12.67 6.45 -5.89
CA ARG A 10 -11.39 7.06 -6.28
C ARG A 10 -10.19 6.38 -5.64
N GLY A 11 -10.30 6.03 -4.37
CA GLY A 11 -9.30 5.24 -3.66
C GLY A 11 -9.06 3.89 -4.32
N THR A 12 -10.13 3.20 -4.69
CA THR A 12 -10.05 1.93 -5.44
C THR A 12 -9.34 2.10 -6.78
N ALA A 13 -9.65 3.15 -7.52
CA ALA A 13 -9.00 3.45 -8.81
C ALA A 13 -7.49 3.72 -8.64
N ALA A 14 -7.10 4.45 -7.60
CA ALA A 14 -5.70 4.71 -7.28
C ALA A 14 -4.96 3.42 -6.93
N HIS A 15 -5.52 2.57 -6.08
CA HIS A 15 -4.92 1.28 -5.70
C HIS A 15 -4.80 0.32 -6.89
N LEU A 16 -5.82 0.23 -7.76
CA LEU A 16 -5.75 -0.55 -8.98
C LEU A 16 -4.64 -0.05 -9.91
N SER A 17 -4.50 1.25 -10.05
CA SER A 17 -3.42 1.84 -10.84
C SER A 17 -2.07 1.45 -10.26
N LEU A 18 -1.84 1.64 -8.96
CA LEU A 18 -0.59 1.28 -8.29
C LEU A 18 -0.30 -0.22 -8.36
N GLN A 19 -1.33 -1.07 -8.39
CA GLN A 19 -1.17 -2.52 -8.53
C GLN A 19 -0.56 -2.90 -9.87
N TYR A 20 -0.93 -2.22 -10.95
CA TYR A 20 -0.57 -2.59 -12.32
C TYR A 20 0.50 -1.71 -12.96
N LEU A 21 0.83 -0.56 -12.37
CA LEU A 21 1.89 0.32 -12.89
C LEU A 21 3.25 -0.39 -12.91
N ASP A 22 3.98 -0.19 -14.00
CA ASP A 22 5.40 -0.45 -14.05
C ASP A 22 6.14 0.70 -13.34
N PHE A 23 6.76 0.39 -12.21
CA PHE A 23 7.47 1.41 -11.41
C PHE A 23 8.79 1.88 -12.05
N SER A 24 9.23 1.24 -13.11
CA SER A 24 10.40 1.67 -13.88
C SER A 24 10.08 2.64 -15.02
N ASP A 25 8.80 2.80 -15.36
CA ASP A 25 8.33 3.74 -16.38
C ASP A 25 7.69 4.97 -15.71
N PRO A 26 8.26 6.19 -15.85
CA PRO A 26 7.70 7.38 -15.24
C PRO A 26 6.47 7.94 -15.95
N ASP A 27 6.10 7.44 -17.12
CA ASP A 27 4.93 7.89 -17.89
C ASP A 27 3.62 7.37 -17.30
N ALA A 28 3.18 7.96 -16.19
CA ALA A 28 1.93 7.58 -15.55
C ALA A 28 0.71 7.79 -16.46
N ALA A 29 0.66 8.87 -17.22
CA ALA A 29 -0.45 9.16 -18.13
C ALA A 29 -0.60 8.08 -19.21
N GLY A 30 0.50 7.69 -19.84
CA GLY A 30 0.52 6.62 -20.84
C GLY A 30 0.13 5.27 -20.24
N GLN A 31 0.63 4.97 -19.04
CA GLN A 31 0.28 3.73 -18.34
C GLN A 31 -1.20 3.66 -17.96
N VAL A 32 -1.78 4.76 -17.45
CA VAL A 32 -3.23 4.82 -17.12
C VAL A 32 -4.08 4.62 -18.38
N ALA A 33 -3.69 5.22 -19.50
CA ALA A 33 -4.37 5.01 -20.77
C ALA A 33 -4.32 3.55 -21.23
N ASP A 34 -3.17 2.89 -21.10
CA ASP A 34 -3.00 1.46 -21.40
C ASP A 34 -3.87 0.58 -20.48
N LEU A 35 -3.90 0.85 -19.18
CA LEU A 35 -4.75 0.12 -18.23
C LEU A 35 -6.24 0.24 -18.59
N ARG A 36 -6.66 1.42 -19.05
CA ARG A 36 -8.02 1.63 -19.54
C ARG A 36 -8.31 0.81 -20.80
N GLU A 37 -7.41 0.84 -21.78
CA GLU A 37 -7.56 0.05 -23.02
C GLU A 37 -7.64 -1.46 -22.74
N ARG A 38 -6.85 -1.94 -21.78
CA ARG A 38 -6.84 -3.34 -21.35
C ARG A 38 -8.04 -3.73 -20.49
N GLY A 39 -8.90 -2.79 -20.11
CA GLY A 39 -10.06 -3.02 -19.27
C GLY A 39 -9.74 -3.25 -17.79
N LEU A 40 -8.52 -2.94 -17.34
CA LEU A 40 -8.12 -3.01 -15.94
C LEU A 40 -8.60 -1.80 -15.13
N LEU A 41 -8.83 -0.68 -15.80
CA LEU A 41 -9.56 0.47 -15.28
C LEU A 41 -10.78 0.73 -16.14
N THR A 42 -11.91 1.09 -15.53
CA THR A 42 -13.05 1.63 -16.24
C THR A 42 -12.75 3.03 -16.73
N ASP A 43 -13.54 3.56 -17.69
CA ASP A 43 -13.42 4.95 -18.16
C ASP A 43 -13.50 5.93 -16.99
N ALA A 44 -14.48 5.74 -16.10
CA ALA A 44 -14.67 6.60 -14.93
C ALA A 44 -13.49 6.53 -13.96
N GLN A 45 -12.92 5.35 -13.75
CA GLN A 45 -11.72 5.17 -12.90
C GLN A 45 -10.51 5.86 -13.51
N ALA A 46 -10.26 5.68 -14.80
CA ALA A 46 -9.14 6.31 -15.50
C ALA A 46 -9.24 7.85 -15.49
N GLU A 47 -10.46 8.39 -15.61
CA GLU A 47 -10.71 9.83 -15.52
C GLU A 47 -10.54 10.38 -14.08
N ALA A 48 -10.80 9.55 -13.07
CA ALA A 48 -10.75 9.95 -11.66
C ALA A 48 -9.35 9.87 -11.05
N VAL A 49 -8.44 9.12 -11.65
CA VAL A 49 -7.06 8.97 -11.17
C VAL A 49 -6.29 10.28 -11.33
N GLU A 50 -5.66 10.72 -10.26
CA GLU A 50 -4.76 11.88 -10.29
C GLU A 50 -3.39 11.47 -10.84
N VAL A 51 -3.20 11.60 -12.15
CA VAL A 51 -1.96 11.22 -12.85
C VAL A 51 -0.74 11.90 -12.24
N SER A 52 -0.84 13.18 -11.86
CA SER A 52 0.26 13.91 -11.23
C SER A 52 0.72 13.29 -9.90
N ALA A 53 -0.22 12.72 -9.13
CA ALA A 53 0.12 12.02 -7.89
C ALA A 53 0.86 10.70 -8.18
N LEU A 54 0.46 9.97 -9.20
CA LEU A 54 1.15 8.77 -9.66
C LEU A 54 2.56 9.08 -10.18
N GLU A 55 2.71 10.14 -10.97
CA GLU A 55 4.02 10.61 -11.45
C GLU A 55 4.95 10.97 -10.28
N ARG A 56 4.41 11.65 -9.29
CA ARG A 56 5.16 12.00 -8.08
C ARG A 56 5.64 10.75 -7.35
N PHE A 57 4.81 9.73 -7.22
CA PHE A 57 5.22 8.46 -6.64
C PHE A 57 6.30 7.78 -7.48
N LEU A 58 6.11 7.66 -8.80
CA LEU A 58 7.05 6.99 -9.70
C LEU A 58 8.44 7.65 -9.70
N THR A 59 8.53 8.93 -9.40
CA THR A 59 9.79 9.68 -9.30
C THR A 59 10.27 9.84 -7.85
N SER A 60 9.58 9.24 -6.88
CA SER A 60 9.93 9.34 -5.47
C SER A 60 11.15 8.49 -5.09
N PRO A 61 11.84 8.84 -4.00
CA PRO A 61 12.90 7.99 -3.44
C PRO A 61 12.42 6.58 -3.10
N LEU A 62 11.18 6.44 -2.63
CA LEU A 62 10.60 5.13 -2.30
C LEU A 62 10.46 4.26 -3.56
N ALA A 63 9.96 4.80 -4.65
CA ALA A 63 9.87 4.06 -5.92
C ALA A 63 11.26 3.65 -6.44
N GLU A 64 12.25 4.49 -6.26
CA GLU A 64 13.65 4.17 -6.58
C GLU A 64 14.19 3.00 -5.75
N GLU A 65 13.91 2.97 -4.46
CA GLU A 65 14.27 1.84 -3.58
C GLU A 65 13.59 0.55 -4.05
N ILE A 66 12.31 0.61 -4.40
CA ILE A 66 11.56 -0.55 -4.89
C ILE A 66 12.18 -1.07 -6.20
N ARG A 67 12.53 -0.19 -7.14
CA ARG A 67 13.18 -0.58 -8.41
C ARG A 67 14.50 -1.27 -8.20
N ARG A 68 15.26 -0.92 -7.19
CA ARG A 68 16.56 -1.52 -6.86
C ARG A 68 16.47 -2.86 -6.16
N SER A 69 15.31 -3.21 -5.65
CA SER A 69 15.12 -4.45 -4.92
C SER A 69 15.20 -5.66 -5.86
N PRO A 70 15.90 -6.74 -5.46
CA PRO A 70 15.92 -7.98 -6.22
C PRO A 70 14.60 -8.75 -6.19
N HIS A 71 13.77 -8.51 -5.16
CA HIS A 71 12.49 -9.17 -4.99
C HIS A 71 11.42 -8.18 -4.51
N VAL A 72 10.38 -8.05 -5.32
CA VAL A 72 9.23 -7.18 -5.04
C VAL A 72 7.95 -7.99 -5.15
N LEU A 73 7.17 -8.00 -4.07
CA LEU A 73 5.83 -8.58 -4.04
C LEU A 73 4.82 -7.44 -4.06
N ARG A 74 3.84 -7.53 -4.95
CA ARG A 74 2.78 -6.53 -5.08
C ARG A 74 1.43 -7.21 -4.92
N GLU A 75 0.48 -6.55 -4.24
CA GLU A 75 -0.84 -7.13 -3.92
C GLU A 75 -0.71 -8.53 -3.32
N TYR A 76 0.19 -8.67 -2.36
CA TYR A 76 0.45 -9.95 -1.74
C TYR A 76 -0.64 -10.29 -0.73
N ARG A 77 -1.38 -11.34 -1.02
CA ARG A 77 -2.45 -11.84 -0.16
C ARG A 77 -1.91 -12.91 0.78
N PHE A 78 -2.28 -12.82 2.04
CA PHE A 78 -1.91 -13.82 3.03
C PHE A 78 -3.09 -14.20 3.91
N THR A 79 -3.03 -15.42 4.44
CA THR A 79 -3.94 -15.93 5.46
C THR A 79 -3.08 -16.69 6.46
N LEU A 80 -3.18 -16.34 7.74
CA LEU A 80 -2.39 -16.91 8.78
C LEU A 80 -3.23 -17.14 10.04
N LEU A 81 -3.09 -18.34 10.64
CA LEU A 81 -3.63 -18.63 11.96
C LEU A 81 -2.59 -18.21 13.01
N MET A 82 -2.98 -17.29 13.88
CA MET A 82 -2.10 -16.72 14.91
C MET A 82 -2.68 -16.95 16.30
N ASP A 83 -1.83 -16.95 17.33
CA ASP A 83 -2.31 -16.80 18.71
C ASP A 83 -3.02 -15.45 18.85
N ALA A 84 -4.24 -15.47 19.37
CA ALA A 84 -5.03 -14.25 19.49
C ALA A 84 -4.34 -13.16 20.31
N ARG A 85 -3.46 -13.53 21.24
CA ARG A 85 -2.69 -12.58 22.07
C ARG A 85 -1.61 -11.83 21.31
N GLU A 86 -1.18 -12.35 20.16
CA GLU A 86 -0.25 -11.60 19.28
C GLU A 86 -0.94 -10.38 18.63
N TYR A 87 -2.26 -10.44 18.52
CA TYR A 87 -3.07 -9.36 17.97
C TYR A 87 -3.71 -8.51 19.08
N ASP A 88 -4.29 -9.16 20.08
CA ASP A 88 -4.91 -8.52 21.24
C ASP A 88 -4.34 -9.15 22.54
N PRO A 89 -3.49 -8.43 23.29
CA PRO A 89 -2.91 -8.93 24.53
C PRO A 89 -3.95 -9.32 25.60
N ALA A 90 -5.20 -8.82 25.49
CA ALA A 90 -6.29 -9.16 26.39
C ALA A 90 -6.99 -10.48 26.05
N ALA A 91 -6.68 -11.10 24.93
CA ALA A 91 -7.26 -12.36 24.51
C ALA A 91 -6.87 -13.51 25.47
N SER A 92 -7.71 -14.54 25.53
CA SER A 92 -7.46 -15.71 26.36
C SER A 92 -6.33 -16.56 25.81
N ALA A 93 -5.60 -17.21 26.73
CA ALA A 93 -4.53 -18.12 26.36
C ALA A 93 -5.09 -19.32 25.56
N GLY A 94 -4.48 -19.60 24.43
CA GLY A 94 -4.86 -20.71 23.56
C GLY A 94 -5.94 -20.37 22.54
N ASP A 95 -6.48 -19.15 22.56
CA ASP A 95 -7.36 -18.67 21.49
C ASP A 95 -6.53 -18.35 20.25
N SER A 96 -7.08 -18.71 19.10
CA SER A 96 -6.46 -18.43 17.79
C SER A 96 -7.36 -17.51 16.97
N ILE A 97 -6.74 -16.64 16.18
CA ILE A 97 -7.42 -15.84 15.19
C ILE A 97 -6.90 -16.16 13.79
N LEU A 98 -7.78 -16.06 12.79
CA LEU A 98 -7.40 -16.12 11.41
C LEU A 98 -7.18 -14.69 10.91
N LEU A 99 -5.91 -14.33 10.67
CA LEU A 99 -5.56 -13.05 10.10
C LEU A 99 -5.47 -13.17 8.59
N GLN A 100 -6.28 -12.39 7.89
CA GLN A 100 -6.26 -12.28 6.44
C GLN A 100 -5.95 -10.84 6.06
N GLY A 101 -5.12 -10.66 5.06
CA GLY A 101 -4.78 -9.32 4.59
C GLY A 101 -4.19 -9.31 3.20
N VAL A 102 -4.07 -8.10 2.68
CA VAL A 102 -3.38 -7.81 1.42
C VAL A 102 -2.36 -6.72 1.70
N VAL A 103 -1.13 -6.95 1.31
CA VAL A 103 -0.06 -5.96 1.39
C VAL A 103 0.14 -5.38 -0.01
N ASP A 104 0.04 -4.07 -0.12
CA ASP A 104 0.15 -3.37 -1.42
C ASP A 104 1.50 -3.61 -2.08
N CYS A 105 2.57 -3.51 -1.31
CA CYS A 105 3.93 -3.77 -1.75
C CYS A 105 4.81 -4.23 -0.59
N CYS A 106 5.63 -5.23 -0.86
CA CYS A 106 6.69 -5.67 0.05
C CYS A 106 7.94 -5.93 -0.77
N PHE A 107 9.06 -5.37 -0.36
CA PHE A 107 10.31 -5.54 -1.11
C PHE A 107 11.51 -5.84 -0.21
N GLU A 108 12.45 -6.56 -0.78
CA GLU A 108 13.65 -7.00 -0.09
C GLU A 108 14.74 -5.95 -0.12
N THR A 109 15.39 -5.75 1.01
CA THR A 109 16.64 -4.98 1.15
C THR A 109 17.71 -5.85 1.78
N ALA A 110 18.94 -5.35 1.87
CA ALA A 110 20.02 -6.03 2.56
C ALA A 110 19.72 -6.30 4.05
N GLU A 111 18.86 -5.50 4.66
CA GLU A 111 18.53 -5.57 6.09
C GLU A 111 17.29 -6.42 6.39
N GLY A 112 16.48 -6.74 5.39
CA GLY A 112 15.24 -7.48 5.55
C GLY A 112 14.16 -7.01 4.60
N LEU A 113 12.90 -7.14 5.00
CA LEU A 113 11.75 -6.73 4.21
C LEU A 113 11.29 -5.31 4.60
N THR A 114 10.89 -4.55 3.59
CA THR A 114 10.14 -3.29 3.76
C THR A 114 8.71 -3.52 3.29
N VAL A 115 7.75 -3.20 4.15
CA VAL A 115 6.32 -3.26 3.84
C VAL A 115 5.84 -1.85 3.52
N VAL A 116 5.16 -1.69 2.41
CA VAL A 116 4.58 -0.42 1.96
C VAL A 116 3.07 -0.55 1.82
N ASP A 117 2.37 0.41 2.41
CA ASP A 117 0.92 0.55 2.27
C ASP A 117 0.61 1.93 1.69
N PHE A 118 -0.08 1.94 0.55
CA PHE A 118 -0.49 3.17 -0.12
C PHE A 118 -1.78 3.68 0.50
N LYS A 119 -1.80 4.97 0.86
CA LYS A 119 -2.97 5.65 1.41
C LYS A 119 -3.43 6.76 0.48
N THR A 120 -4.73 6.87 0.32
CA THR A 120 -5.39 7.88 -0.53
C THR A 120 -6.11 8.94 0.28
N ASP A 121 -5.88 8.97 1.59
CA ASP A 121 -6.41 9.98 2.50
C ASP A 121 -5.98 11.38 2.04
N ARG A 122 -6.92 12.31 2.05
CA ARG A 122 -6.61 13.72 1.89
C ARG A 122 -6.14 14.29 3.20
N ILE A 123 -4.92 14.80 3.20
CA ILE A 123 -4.23 15.30 4.38
C ILE A 123 -3.99 16.80 4.20
N HIS A 124 -4.34 17.60 5.20
CA HIS A 124 -4.29 19.06 5.13
C HIS A 124 -3.24 19.70 6.04
N SER A 125 -2.62 18.91 6.93
CA SER A 125 -1.59 19.40 7.86
C SER A 125 -0.66 18.27 8.30
N GLU A 126 0.52 18.64 8.81
CA GLU A 126 1.45 17.66 9.40
C GLU A 126 0.85 16.96 10.63
N GLU A 127 0.03 17.67 11.41
CA GLU A 127 -0.67 17.09 12.56
C GLU A 127 -1.66 16.01 12.11
N GLU A 128 -2.44 16.27 11.06
CA GLU A 128 -3.35 15.29 10.47
C GLU A 128 -2.59 14.09 9.91
N LEU A 129 -1.47 14.32 9.25
CA LEU A 129 -0.59 13.27 8.75
C LEU A 129 -0.12 12.35 9.90
N HIS A 130 0.33 12.95 11.00
CA HIS A 130 0.75 12.20 12.18
C HIS A 130 -0.38 11.37 12.77
N LEU A 131 -1.56 11.96 12.98
CA LEU A 131 -2.73 11.27 13.54
C LEU A 131 -3.17 10.10 12.64
N ARG A 132 -3.20 10.29 11.33
CA ARG A 132 -3.53 9.22 10.37
C ARG A 132 -2.51 8.10 10.38
N SER A 133 -1.24 8.44 10.44
CA SER A 133 -0.15 7.45 10.51
C SER A 133 -0.25 6.61 11.78
N GLU A 134 -0.52 7.22 12.92
CA GLU A 134 -0.74 6.49 14.18
C GLU A 134 -1.99 5.59 14.12
N HIS A 135 -3.04 6.02 13.44
CA HIS A 135 -4.24 5.21 13.23
C HIS A 135 -3.94 3.92 12.44
N TYR A 136 -3.07 3.98 11.45
CA TYR A 136 -2.71 2.83 10.60
C TYR A 136 -1.61 1.95 11.18
N ARG A 137 -0.85 2.42 12.15
CA ARG A 137 0.28 1.69 12.75
C ARG A 137 -0.08 0.28 13.24
N PRO A 138 -1.17 0.05 13.99
CA PRO A 138 -1.50 -1.29 14.50
C PRO A 138 -1.73 -2.31 13.37
N GLN A 139 -2.39 -1.92 12.29
CA GLN A 139 -2.65 -2.79 11.14
C GLN A 139 -1.35 -3.18 10.44
N LEU A 140 -0.46 -2.22 10.17
CA LEU A 140 0.82 -2.50 9.55
C LEU A 140 1.70 -3.37 10.44
N SER A 141 1.68 -3.15 11.75
CA SER A 141 2.41 -3.97 12.71
C SER A 141 1.92 -5.42 12.70
N ALA A 142 0.60 -5.65 12.70
CA ALA A 142 0.01 -6.98 12.63
C ALA A 142 0.33 -7.67 11.31
N TYR A 143 0.19 -6.98 10.19
CA TYR A 143 0.52 -7.51 8.86
C TYR A 143 2.00 -7.86 8.74
N SER A 144 2.88 -7.03 9.29
CA SER A 144 4.33 -7.28 9.28
C SER A 144 4.70 -8.55 10.04
N ARG A 145 4.12 -8.77 11.21
CA ARG A 145 4.31 -10.02 11.98
C ARG A 145 3.83 -11.24 11.21
N ALA A 146 2.67 -11.14 10.54
CA ALA A 146 2.15 -12.21 9.70
C ALA A 146 3.09 -12.51 8.51
N LEU A 147 3.58 -11.48 7.83
CA LEU A 147 4.53 -11.64 6.73
C LEU A 147 5.85 -12.25 7.16
N GLU A 148 6.38 -11.88 8.32
CA GLU A 148 7.59 -12.50 8.88
C GLU A 148 7.43 -14.01 9.04
N GLN A 149 6.26 -14.46 9.48
CA GLN A 149 5.98 -15.90 9.61
C GLN A 149 5.82 -16.58 8.25
N VAL A 150 5.09 -15.98 7.33
CA VAL A 150 4.81 -16.56 6.01
C VAL A 150 6.06 -16.57 5.12
N LEU A 151 6.82 -15.48 5.11
CA LEU A 151 7.99 -15.31 4.24
C LEU A 151 9.31 -15.74 4.90
N GLU A 152 9.28 -16.05 6.20
CA GLU A 152 10.46 -16.45 6.99
C GLU A 152 11.63 -15.45 6.91
N ARG A 153 11.28 -14.16 6.84
CA ARG A 153 12.21 -13.03 6.76
C ARG A 153 11.77 -11.92 7.72
N PRO A 154 12.72 -11.24 8.39
CA PRO A 154 12.35 -10.12 9.25
C PRO A 154 11.84 -8.93 8.44
N VAL A 155 10.78 -8.29 8.94
CA VAL A 155 10.33 -6.98 8.45
C VAL A 155 11.02 -5.91 9.31
N ASN A 156 11.98 -5.22 8.71
CA ASN A 156 12.77 -4.21 9.40
C ASN A 156 12.21 -2.79 9.22
N ARG A 157 11.31 -2.58 8.26
CA ARG A 157 10.76 -1.26 7.96
C ARG A 157 9.31 -1.36 7.48
N ARG A 158 8.46 -0.45 7.99
CA ARG A 158 7.06 -0.32 7.62
C ARG A 158 6.81 1.10 7.19
N VAL A 159 6.23 1.28 6.03
CA VAL A 159 6.08 2.58 5.37
C VAL A 159 4.63 2.78 4.93
N LEU A 160 4.09 3.92 5.28
CA LEU A 160 2.87 4.47 4.68
C LEU A 160 3.29 5.48 3.60
N TYR A 161 2.75 5.37 2.42
CA TYR A 161 2.90 6.38 1.38
C TYR A 161 1.56 7.05 1.12
N PHE A 162 1.45 8.31 1.47
CA PHE A 162 0.24 9.12 1.25
C PHE A 162 0.29 9.75 -0.13
N LEU A 163 -0.50 9.21 -1.05
CA LEU A 163 -0.45 9.55 -2.47
C LEU A 163 -0.80 11.02 -2.73
N ASP A 164 -1.78 11.57 -2.01
CA ASP A 164 -2.24 12.95 -2.15
C ASP A 164 -1.14 13.97 -1.86
N MET A 165 -0.40 13.78 -0.78
CA MET A 165 0.72 14.66 -0.38
C MET A 165 2.04 14.28 -1.02
N GLY A 166 2.22 13.05 -1.45
CA GLY A 166 3.52 12.50 -1.83
C GLY A 166 4.45 12.32 -0.63
N GLU A 167 3.90 12.06 0.55
CA GLU A 167 4.67 11.89 1.78
C GLU A 167 4.86 10.42 2.14
N THR A 168 6.09 10.09 2.53
CA THR A 168 6.49 8.78 3.04
C THR A 168 6.61 8.88 4.55
N VAL A 169 5.88 8.04 5.28
CA VAL A 169 5.92 8.00 6.75
C VAL A 169 6.33 6.61 7.21
N GLU A 170 7.41 6.52 7.94
CA GLU A 170 7.83 5.27 8.58
C GLU A 170 7.09 5.09 9.92
N VAL A 171 6.52 3.92 10.14
CA VAL A 171 5.72 3.62 11.33
C VAL A 171 6.17 2.41 12.10
#